data_9851bfe9e9e6f0a7485c00ce7829ef98
#
_entry.id   9851bfe9e9e6f0a7485c00ce7829ef98
#
_cell.length_a   1.000
_cell.length_b   1.000
_cell.length_c   1.000
_cell.angle_alpha   90.00
_cell.angle_beta   90.00
_cell.angle_gamma   90.00
#
_symmetry.space_group_name_H-M   'P 1'
#
loop_
_entity.id
_entity.type
_entity.pdbx_description
1 polymer ?
#
loop_
_entity_poly.entity_id
_entity_poly.type
_entity_poly.pdbx_seq_one_letter_code
_entity_poly.pdbx_strand_id
1 'polypeptide(L)'
;MAHNEAVDVVLVGAGIMSATLAVLLKELDPGITLEVVELMDSGAAESSNPWNNAGTGHAGLCELNYTPPAADGSIDIKKAVHINTQFEVSKQFWAYLARKGTFGSARSFINPVPHLSFVQGEKGVSFLKTRFAAMSKHHAFSSMEYTEDKAKLAEWMPLMMPGRPADEKIAATRMMNGTDVNFGALTNQLLGHLTSAPGTQIKYRSRVTNLTRNGAGWTVSVKDVNGGGTREIDAKFVFLGAGGAALPLLQLSGIEESKGFGGFPVSGQWLRCDNPEVVKHHQAKVYSQAAVGSPPMSVPHLDTRVVDGKKSLLFGPYAGFTTKFLKHGSYLDLPLSVRVANIKPMLAVARDNMDLTKYLVSEVMQSMEQRLESLRRFYPEAKAEDWRLEIAGQRVQIIKKDAKKGGVLQFGTELVSAQDGSLAALLGASPGASVTVSIMLELLERCFPEKTRTEWATKLEEIFPAREKILETDAPLYERISAQNDEALELVEKSSQEHSFA
;
A
#
# COMPACT_ATOMS: atom_id res chain seq x y z
N MET A 1 26.97 -22.79 -26.77
CA MET A 1 26.70 -21.89 -25.63
C MET A 1 25.31 -21.37 -25.87
N ALA A 2 24.37 -21.60 -24.94
CA ALA A 2 23.06 -20.95 -25.03
C ALA A 2 23.30 -19.45 -24.97
N HIS A 3 22.78 -18.69 -25.94
CA HIS A 3 22.83 -17.24 -25.86
C HIS A 3 21.92 -16.83 -24.68
N ASN A 4 22.49 -16.18 -23.66
CA ASN A 4 21.70 -15.54 -22.62
C ASN A 4 20.84 -14.45 -23.27
N GLU A 5 19.56 -14.41 -22.93
CA GLU A 5 18.71 -13.28 -23.29
C GLU A 5 19.26 -12.05 -22.52
N ALA A 6 19.46 -10.93 -23.19
CA ALA A 6 19.98 -9.71 -22.58
C ALA A 6 18.92 -8.61 -22.61
N VAL A 7 18.69 -7.97 -21.47
CA VAL A 7 17.77 -6.84 -21.33
C VAL A 7 18.41 -5.73 -20.49
N ASP A 8 17.87 -4.52 -20.58
CA ASP A 8 18.33 -3.43 -19.71
C ASP A 8 17.89 -3.64 -18.26
N VAL A 9 16.65 -4.10 -18.05
CA VAL A 9 16.03 -4.22 -16.73
C VAL A 9 15.28 -5.53 -16.56
N VAL A 10 15.52 -6.22 -15.45
CA VAL A 10 14.69 -7.31 -14.95
C VAL A 10 13.92 -6.85 -13.72
N LEU A 11 12.58 -7.02 -13.73
CA LEU A 11 11.71 -6.76 -12.59
C LEU A 11 11.17 -8.08 -12.05
N VAL A 12 11.46 -8.39 -10.79
CA VAL A 12 11.04 -9.64 -10.15
C VAL A 12 9.76 -9.41 -9.35
N GLY A 13 8.68 -10.10 -9.77
CA GLY A 13 7.33 -9.93 -9.28
C GLY A 13 6.48 -8.99 -10.16
N ALA A 14 5.23 -9.37 -10.46
CA ALA A 14 4.27 -8.59 -11.24
C ALA A 14 3.23 -7.89 -10.33
N GLY A 15 3.67 -7.33 -9.21
CA GLY A 15 2.86 -6.49 -8.33
C GLY A 15 2.89 -5.01 -8.75
N ILE A 16 2.13 -4.18 -8.01
CA ILE A 16 1.99 -2.75 -8.29
C ILE A 16 3.33 -2.01 -8.37
N MET A 17 4.33 -2.40 -7.57
CA MET A 17 5.65 -1.75 -7.54
C MET A 17 6.38 -1.95 -8.87
N SER A 18 6.51 -3.21 -9.31
CA SER A 18 7.17 -3.53 -10.58
C SER A 18 6.40 -2.99 -11.78
N ALA A 19 5.06 -3.09 -11.78
CA ALA A 19 4.24 -2.56 -12.86
C ALA A 19 4.38 -1.03 -12.98
N THR A 20 4.38 -0.30 -11.85
CA THR A 20 4.58 1.16 -11.84
C THR A 20 5.98 1.53 -12.32
N LEU A 21 7.04 0.86 -11.82
CA LEU A 21 8.41 1.13 -12.26
C LEU A 21 8.59 0.85 -13.76
N ALA A 22 8.06 -0.27 -14.25
CA ALA A 22 8.18 -0.64 -15.65
C ALA A 22 7.52 0.38 -16.59
N VAL A 23 6.28 0.81 -16.27
CA VAL A 23 5.60 1.86 -17.06
C VAL A 23 6.34 3.18 -16.97
N LEU A 24 6.79 3.58 -15.78
CA LEU A 24 7.55 4.82 -15.62
C LEU A 24 8.86 4.80 -16.41
N LEU A 25 9.61 3.70 -16.40
CA LEU A 25 10.82 3.56 -17.21
C LEU A 25 10.52 3.64 -18.71
N LYS A 26 9.42 3.04 -19.17
CA LYS A 26 8.99 3.13 -20.57
C LYS A 26 8.54 4.53 -20.98
N GLU A 27 7.95 5.30 -20.08
CA GLU A 27 7.62 6.72 -20.30
C GLU A 27 8.87 7.59 -20.40
N LEU A 28 9.91 7.28 -19.61
CA LEU A 28 11.17 8.02 -19.56
C LEU A 28 12.13 7.65 -20.71
N ASP A 29 12.14 6.38 -21.08
CA ASP A 29 13.01 5.81 -22.13
C ASP A 29 12.23 4.73 -22.90
N PRO A 30 11.52 5.11 -23.98
CA PRO A 30 10.75 4.15 -24.77
C PRO A 30 11.58 3.01 -25.39
N GLY A 31 12.90 3.23 -25.56
CA GLY A 31 13.84 2.24 -26.10
C GLY A 31 14.32 1.20 -25.09
N ILE A 32 14.12 1.43 -23.79
CA ILE A 32 14.59 0.52 -22.74
C ILE A 32 13.95 -0.88 -22.87
N THR A 33 14.75 -1.93 -22.74
CA THR A 33 14.27 -3.31 -22.78
C THR A 33 14.00 -3.83 -21.38
N LEU A 34 12.82 -4.44 -21.17
CA LEU A 34 12.33 -4.86 -19.86
C LEU A 34 11.88 -6.32 -19.88
N GLU A 35 12.18 -7.06 -18.81
CA GLU A 35 11.51 -8.32 -18.55
C GLU A 35 10.94 -8.36 -17.12
N VAL A 36 9.63 -8.62 -17.03
CA VAL A 36 8.94 -8.88 -15.75
C VAL A 36 8.87 -10.39 -15.55
N VAL A 37 9.43 -10.88 -14.45
CA VAL A 37 9.45 -12.32 -14.09
C VAL A 37 8.51 -12.54 -12.90
N GLU A 38 7.42 -13.28 -13.13
CA GLU A 38 6.39 -13.54 -12.10
C GLU A 38 6.25 -15.04 -11.82
N LEU A 39 6.24 -15.37 -10.53
CA LEU A 39 6.08 -16.74 -10.06
C LEU A 39 4.69 -17.31 -10.30
N MET A 40 3.67 -16.46 -10.14
CA MET A 40 2.26 -16.85 -10.28
C MET A 40 1.85 -16.91 -11.76
N ASP A 41 0.62 -17.31 -12.01
CA ASP A 41 0.06 -17.40 -13.36
C ASP A 41 -0.54 -16.08 -13.86
N SER A 42 -0.59 -15.07 -13.00
CA SER A 42 -1.14 -13.76 -13.31
C SER A 42 -0.45 -12.66 -12.51
N GLY A 43 -0.57 -11.41 -12.94
CA GLY A 43 -0.17 -10.23 -12.18
C GLY A 43 -1.10 -9.98 -10.99
N ALA A 44 -0.62 -9.21 -10.03
CA ALA A 44 -1.38 -8.80 -8.85
C ALA A 44 -1.96 -9.95 -7.99
N ALA A 45 -1.36 -11.13 -8.02
CA ALA A 45 -1.91 -12.31 -7.34
C ALA A 45 -1.71 -12.31 -5.82
N GLU A 46 -0.70 -11.60 -5.31
CA GLU A 46 -0.35 -11.51 -3.89
C GLU A 46 -0.82 -10.18 -3.26
N SER A 47 0.05 -9.36 -2.70
CA SER A 47 -0.31 -8.16 -1.93
C SER A 47 -1.13 -7.14 -2.73
N SER A 48 -0.97 -7.06 -4.05
CA SER A 48 -1.73 -6.16 -4.93
C SER A 48 -3.16 -6.66 -5.23
N ASN A 49 -3.48 -7.93 -4.95
CA ASN A 49 -4.84 -8.46 -5.15
C ASN A 49 -5.85 -7.62 -4.36
N PRO A 50 -7.03 -7.27 -4.93
CA PRO A 50 -7.98 -6.36 -4.30
C PRO A 50 -8.52 -6.84 -2.94
N TRP A 51 -8.52 -8.13 -2.67
CA TRP A 51 -8.98 -8.71 -1.41
C TRP A 51 -7.83 -8.96 -0.41
N ASN A 52 -6.59 -8.78 -0.82
CA ASN A 52 -5.41 -8.92 0.03
C ASN A 52 -5.01 -7.62 0.75
N ASN A 53 -5.72 -6.52 0.49
CA ASN A 53 -5.50 -5.20 1.09
C ASN A 53 -6.83 -4.45 1.27
N ALA A 54 -6.82 -3.37 2.04
CA ALA A 54 -8.00 -2.54 2.30
C ALA A 54 -8.37 -1.62 1.12
N GLY A 55 -7.50 -1.46 0.13
CA GLY A 55 -7.70 -0.55 -0.99
C GLY A 55 -7.86 0.91 -0.60
N THR A 56 -7.35 1.30 0.54
CA THR A 56 -7.40 2.70 0.95
C THR A 56 -6.41 3.52 0.15
N GLY A 57 -6.87 4.56 -0.50
CA GLY A 57 -6.02 5.60 -1.03
C GLY A 57 -5.45 6.40 0.15
N HIS A 58 -4.35 5.89 0.74
CA HIS A 58 -3.78 6.48 1.94
C HIS A 58 -3.28 7.90 1.69
N ALA A 59 -4.08 8.87 2.09
CA ALA A 59 -3.80 10.31 1.96
C ALA A 59 -3.74 11.00 3.34
N GLY A 60 -3.53 10.26 4.42
CA GLY A 60 -3.44 10.79 5.78
C GLY A 60 -4.74 11.36 6.32
N LEU A 61 -5.90 11.04 5.70
CA LEU A 61 -7.19 11.66 6.01
C LEU A 61 -7.81 11.07 7.29
N CYS A 62 -7.86 9.75 7.38
CA CYS A 62 -8.55 9.01 8.44
C CYS A 62 -7.64 8.23 9.39
N GLU A 63 -6.38 8.04 9.07
CA GLU A 63 -5.46 7.19 9.84
C GLU A 63 -4.94 7.93 11.09
N LEU A 64 -5.53 7.62 12.23
CA LEU A 64 -5.23 8.29 13.51
C LEU A 64 -3.79 8.02 14.01
N ASN A 65 -3.17 6.92 13.60
CA ASN A 65 -1.80 6.55 13.95
C ASN A 65 -0.73 7.38 13.22
N TYR A 66 -1.10 8.20 12.23
CA TYR A 66 -0.17 9.16 11.62
C TYR A 66 -0.03 10.45 12.43
N THR A 67 -0.91 10.66 13.37
CA THR A 67 -1.00 11.87 14.20
C THR A 67 -1.14 11.52 15.68
N PRO A 68 -0.22 10.71 16.26
CA PRO A 68 -0.30 10.36 17.67
C PRO A 68 -0.14 11.63 18.55
N PRO A 69 -0.81 11.68 19.70
CA PRO A 69 -0.62 12.79 20.63
C PRO A 69 0.78 12.75 21.25
N ALA A 70 1.44 13.90 21.34
CA ALA A 70 2.66 14.08 22.10
C ALA A 70 2.37 14.07 23.62
N ALA A 71 3.42 14.06 24.45
CA ALA A 71 3.28 14.01 25.90
C ALA A 71 2.55 15.23 26.49
N ASP A 72 2.61 16.39 25.82
CA ASP A 72 1.90 17.62 26.14
C ASP A 72 0.48 17.69 25.55
N GLY A 73 0.04 16.64 24.87
CA GLY A 73 -1.26 16.56 24.19
C GLY A 73 -1.31 17.25 22.82
N SER A 74 -0.23 17.87 22.35
CA SER A 74 -0.16 18.45 21.00
C SER A 74 -0.15 17.37 19.93
N ILE A 75 -0.55 17.73 18.70
CA ILE A 75 -0.60 16.82 17.54
C ILE A 75 0.38 17.31 16.48
N ASP A 76 1.39 16.49 16.16
CA ASP A 76 2.23 16.69 14.97
C ASP A 76 1.57 16.06 13.75
N ILE A 77 1.32 16.88 12.72
CA ILE A 77 0.66 16.45 11.48
C ILE A 77 1.64 16.15 10.33
N LYS A 78 2.95 16.34 10.52
CA LYS A 78 3.95 16.21 9.44
C LYS A 78 3.87 14.88 8.72
N LYS A 79 3.68 13.78 9.45
CA LYS A 79 3.56 12.46 8.83
C LYS A 79 2.30 12.36 7.96
N ALA A 80 1.16 12.90 8.42
CA ALA A 80 -0.07 12.89 7.66
C ALA A 80 0.06 13.74 6.39
N VAL A 81 0.68 14.94 6.49
CA VAL A 81 0.97 15.82 5.35
C VAL A 81 1.88 15.10 4.34
N HIS A 82 2.96 14.49 4.80
CA HIS A 82 3.89 13.77 3.92
C HIS A 82 3.22 12.61 3.17
N ILE A 83 2.43 11.79 3.86
CA ILE A 83 1.68 10.70 3.21
C ILE A 83 0.65 11.25 2.21
N ASN A 84 0.00 12.38 2.54
CA ASN A 84 -0.93 13.04 1.63
C ASN A 84 -0.25 13.44 0.32
N THR A 85 0.86 14.15 0.41
CA THR A 85 1.59 14.63 -0.77
C THR A 85 2.19 13.51 -1.60
N GLN A 86 2.64 12.42 -0.97
CA GLN A 86 3.06 11.21 -1.69
C GLN A 86 1.91 10.57 -2.47
N PHE A 87 0.70 10.57 -1.91
CA PHE A 87 -0.48 10.07 -2.61
C PHE A 87 -0.88 10.99 -3.78
N GLU A 88 -0.79 12.32 -3.61
CA GLU A 88 -1.00 13.27 -4.71
C GLU A 88 0.02 13.07 -5.84
N VAL A 89 1.28 12.74 -5.54
CA VAL A 89 2.27 12.36 -6.56
C VAL A 89 1.85 11.07 -7.28
N SER A 90 1.28 10.10 -6.59
CA SER A 90 0.74 8.90 -7.23
C SER A 90 -0.43 9.24 -8.16
N LYS A 91 -1.35 10.12 -7.73
CA LYS A 91 -2.45 10.60 -8.57
C LYS A 91 -1.96 11.37 -9.81
N GLN A 92 -0.88 12.15 -9.72
CA GLN A 92 -0.29 12.81 -10.90
C GLN A 92 0.10 11.80 -11.97
N PHE A 93 0.79 10.72 -11.60
CA PHE A 93 1.18 9.69 -12.55
C PHE A 93 -0.02 8.97 -13.16
N TRP A 94 -0.98 8.59 -12.35
CA TRP A 94 -2.19 7.93 -12.84
C TRP A 94 -3.03 8.87 -13.72
N ALA A 95 -3.15 10.14 -13.37
CA ALA A 95 -3.81 11.16 -14.18
C ALA A 95 -3.09 11.42 -15.51
N TYR A 96 -1.75 11.43 -15.51
CA TYR A 96 -0.96 11.51 -16.73
C TYR A 96 -1.26 10.33 -17.65
N LEU A 97 -1.24 9.11 -17.14
CA LEU A 97 -1.55 7.90 -17.92
C LEU A 97 -3.02 7.87 -18.40
N ALA A 98 -3.96 8.36 -17.59
CA ALA A 98 -5.36 8.48 -17.96
C ALA A 98 -5.54 9.45 -19.16
N ARG A 99 -4.89 10.61 -19.11
CA ARG A 99 -4.89 11.59 -20.23
C ARG A 99 -4.27 11.03 -21.51
N LYS A 100 -3.31 10.11 -21.40
CA LYS A 100 -2.72 9.38 -22.54
C LYS A 100 -3.60 8.25 -23.09
N GLY A 101 -4.73 7.95 -22.43
CA GLY A 101 -5.60 6.84 -22.83
C GLY A 101 -5.06 5.46 -22.46
N THR A 102 -4.12 5.37 -21.52
CA THR A 102 -3.59 4.09 -21.00
C THR A 102 -4.69 3.27 -20.29
N PHE A 103 -5.66 3.95 -19.68
CA PHE A 103 -6.80 3.36 -19.00
C PHE A 103 -8.10 3.59 -19.80
N GLY A 104 -9.02 2.62 -19.80
CA GLY A 104 -10.34 2.81 -20.38
C GLY A 104 -11.17 3.82 -19.56
N SER A 105 -11.29 3.59 -18.25
CA SER A 105 -11.86 4.51 -17.27
C SER A 105 -11.11 4.36 -15.96
N ALA A 106 -10.78 5.46 -15.32
CA ALA A 106 -10.13 5.46 -14.01
C ALA A 106 -11.01 4.83 -12.93
N ARG A 107 -12.34 4.88 -13.08
CA ARG A 107 -13.30 4.24 -12.16
C ARG A 107 -13.13 2.73 -12.04
N SER A 108 -12.49 2.09 -12.98
CA SER A 108 -12.15 0.66 -12.90
C SER A 108 -11.17 0.34 -11.77
N PHE A 109 -10.35 1.32 -11.34
CA PHE A 109 -9.36 1.09 -10.27
C PHE A 109 -9.41 2.13 -9.13
N ILE A 110 -9.92 3.35 -9.33
CA ILE A 110 -10.01 4.37 -8.26
C ILE A 110 -11.42 4.96 -8.22
N ASN A 111 -11.99 5.01 -7.02
CA ASN A 111 -13.36 5.48 -6.82
C ASN A 111 -13.40 6.45 -5.63
N PRO A 112 -14.21 7.54 -5.69
CA PRO A 112 -14.42 8.39 -4.54
C PRO A 112 -15.17 7.61 -3.46
N VAL A 113 -14.58 7.56 -2.30
CA VAL A 113 -15.15 6.99 -1.08
C VAL A 113 -14.71 7.88 0.08
N PRO A 114 -15.61 8.58 0.77
CA PRO A 114 -15.26 9.43 1.89
C PRO A 114 -14.45 8.70 2.95
N HIS A 115 -13.43 9.39 3.51
CA HIS A 115 -12.64 8.88 4.61
C HIS A 115 -13.05 9.54 5.93
N LEU A 116 -13.34 8.73 6.93
CA LEU A 116 -13.76 9.17 8.25
C LEU A 116 -12.81 8.62 9.33
N SER A 117 -12.59 9.44 10.36
CA SER A 117 -12.04 8.93 11.63
C SER A 117 -13.19 8.89 12.64
N PHE A 118 -13.33 7.80 13.37
CA PHE A 118 -14.36 7.60 14.38
C PHE A 118 -13.75 7.24 15.72
N VAL A 119 -14.21 7.87 16.80
CA VAL A 119 -13.72 7.62 18.14
C VAL A 119 -14.85 7.51 19.15
N GLN A 120 -14.58 6.78 20.24
CA GLN A 120 -15.50 6.54 21.35
C GLN A 120 -14.85 6.96 22.67
N GLY A 121 -15.70 7.39 23.61
CA GLY A 121 -15.30 7.84 24.95
C GLY A 121 -14.69 9.24 24.98
N GLU A 122 -14.69 9.85 26.16
CA GLU A 122 -14.24 11.24 26.36
C GLU A 122 -12.80 11.49 25.90
N LYS A 123 -11.90 10.54 26.18
CA LYS A 123 -10.49 10.65 25.74
C LYS A 123 -10.36 10.63 24.23
N GLY A 124 -11.11 9.74 23.55
CA GLY A 124 -11.13 9.67 22.10
C GLY A 124 -11.67 10.95 21.49
N VAL A 125 -12.80 11.45 21.97
CA VAL A 125 -13.41 12.70 21.52
C VAL A 125 -12.47 13.89 21.69
N SER A 126 -11.85 14.04 22.88
CA SER A 126 -10.85 15.10 23.13
C SER A 126 -9.66 15.02 22.18
N PHE A 127 -9.11 13.81 21.95
CA PHE A 127 -8.04 13.59 21.01
C PHE A 127 -8.44 13.98 19.58
N LEU A 128 -9.59 13.50 19.09
CA LEU A 128 -10.04 13.76 17.73
C LEU A 128 -10.30 15.25 17.48
N LYS A 129 -10.84 15.96 18.49
CA LYS A 129 -11.05 17.40 18.43
C LYS A 129 -9.73 18.16 18.33
N THR A 130 -8.71 17.77 19.09
CA THR A 130 -7.36 18.37 19.03
C THR A 130 -6.71 18.09 17.68
N ARG A 131 -6.83 16.85 17.18
CA ARG A 131 -6.36 16.46 15.86
C ARG A 131 -7.01 17.27 14.76
N PHE A 132 -8.32 17.40 14.77
CA PHE A 132 -9.07 18.22 13.80
C PHE A 132 -8.58 19.67 13.79
N ALA A 133 -8.42 20.28 14.98
CA ALA A 133 -7.95 21.66 15.10
C ALA A 133 -6.50 21.86 14.59
N ALA A 134 -5.68 20.82 14.63
CA ALA A 134 -4.33 20.86 14.05
C ALA A 134 -4.34 20.66 12.53
N MET A 135 -5.07 19.64 12.05
CA MET A 135 -5.07 19.26 10.63
C MET A 135 -5.79 20.28 9.75
N SER A 136 -6.95 20.80 10.16
CA SER A 136 -7.76 21.74 9.36
C SER A 136 -7.07 23.06 9.04
N LYS A 137 -5.94 23.36 9.69
CA LYS A 137 -5.11 24.54 9.37
C LYS A 137 -4.21 24.35 8.15
N HIS A 138 -4.00 23.11 7.74
CA HIS A 138 -3.17 22.82 6.56
C HIS A 138 -4.06 22.65 5.33
N HIS A 139 -3.63 23.21 4.20
CA HIS A 139 -4.43 23.24 2.95
C HIS A 139 -4.90 21.85 2.51
N ALA A 140 -4.07 20.80 2.66
CA ALA A 140 -4.43 19.43 2.29
C ALA A 140 -5.62 18.86 3.11
N PHE A 141 -5.96 19.46 4.24
CA PHE A 141 -7.02 19.02 5.14
C PHE A 141 -8.03 20.13 5.48
N SER A 142 -7.99 21.26 4.77
CA SER A 142 -8.84 22.45 5.07
C SER A 142 -10.34 22.15 4.94
N SER A 143 -10.73 21.18 4.10
CA SER A 143 -12.12 20.74 3.94
C SER A 143 -12.56 19.67 4.94
N MET A 144 -11.70 19.33 5.95
CA MET A 144 -12.08 18.36 6.97
C MET A 144 -13.25 18.88 7.81
N GLU A 145 -14.24 18.02 8.02
CA GLU A 145 -15.36 18.29 8.91
C GLU A 145 -15.18 17.52 10.22
N TYR A 146 -15.75 18.07 11.30
CA TYR A 146 -15.79 17.42 12.63
C TYR A 146 -17.20 17.52 13.19
N THR A 147 -17.67 16.45 13.86
CA THR A 147 -18.96 16.48 14.57
C THR A 147 -18.99 15.53 15.76
N GLU A 148 -19.75 15.95 16.78
CA GLU A 148 -20.24 15.14 17.92
C GLU A 148 -21.77 14.97 17.86
N ASP A 149 -22.43 15.64 16.89
CA ASP A 149 -23.89 15.58 16.70
C ASP A 149 -24.30 14.19 16.19
N LYS A 150 -25.14 13.51 16.95
CA LYS A 150 -25.58 12.14 16.65
C LYS A 150 -26.44 12.05 15.38
N ALA A 151 -27.21 13.07 15.05
CA ALA A 151 -27.99 13.10 13.82
C ALA A 151 -27.05 13.19 12.60
N LYS A 152 -26.03 14.05 12.67
CA LYS A 152 -25.01 14.17 11.62
C LYS A 152 -24.14 12.92 11.52
N LEU A 153 -23.80 12.30 12.64
CA LEU A 153 -23.09 11.01 12.67
C LEU A 153 -23.93 9.89 12.02
N ALA A 154 -25.25 9.87 12.25
CA ALA A 154 -26.15 8.90 11.61
C ALA A 154 -26.27 9.12 10.10
N GLU A 155 -26.20 10.36 9.62
CA GLU A 155 -26.10 10.68 8.20
C GLU A 155 -24.79 10.15 7.59
N TRP A 156 -23.66 10.37 8.27
CA TRP A 156 -22.34 9.99 7.77
C TRP A 156 -22.07 8.48 7.83
N MET A 157 -22.60 7.81 8.86
CA MET A 157 -22.33 6.41 9.18
C MET A 157 -23.63 5.68 9.58
N PRO A 158 -24.59 5.51 8.66
CA PRO A 158 -25.93 4.98 8.98
C PRO A 158 -25.91 3.61 9.66
N LEU A 159 -24.97 2.70 9.32
CA LEU A 159 -24.85 1.39 9.97
C LEU A 159 -24.29 1.46 11.39
N MET A 160 -23.50 2.51 11.68
CA MET A 160 -22.70 2.54 12.90
C MET A 160 -23.44 3.20 14.08
N MET A 161 -24.57 3.85 13.83
CA MET A 161 -25.28 4.61 14.87
C MET A 161 -26.43 3.86 15.53
N PRO A 162 -27.27 3.07 14.81
CA PRO A 162 -28.34 2.30 15.44
C PRO A 162 -27.82 1.34 16.51
N GLY A 163 -28.59 1.18 17.59
CA GLY A 163 -28.24 0.28 18.70
C GLY A 163 -27.21 0.84 19.70
N ARG A 164 -26.70 2.08 19.51
CA ARG A 164 -25.77 2.70 20.47
C ARG A 164 -26.49 3.34 21.64
N PRO A 165 -25.87 3.31 22.86
CA PRO A 165 -26.37 4.04 24.02
C PRO A 165 -26.55 5.54 23.72
N ALA A 166 -27.65 6.12 24.24
CA ALA A 166 -27.95 7.53 23.99
C ALA A 166 -26.94 8.50 24.61
N ASP A 167 -26.27 8.10 25.68
CA ASP A 167 -25.25 8.88 26.40
C ASP A 167 -23.81 8.58 25.97
N GLU A 168 -23.59 7.64 25.03
CA GLU A 168 -22.27 7.31 24.54
C GLU A 168 -21.59 8.55 23.91
N LYS A 169 -20.38 8.87 24.40
CA LYS A 169 -19.55 9.96 23.86
C LYS A 169 -18.84 9.47 22.62
N ILE A 170 -19.16 10.05 21.47
CA ILE A 170 -18.60 9.69 20.15
C ILE A 170 -18.34 10.95 19.35
N ALA A 171 -17.36 10.89 18.48
CA ALA A 171 -17.08 11.94 17.49
C ALA A 171 -16.53 11.34 16.20
N ALA A 172 -16.67 12.07 15.12
CA ALA A 172 -16.04 11.73 13.85
C ALA A 172 -15.47 12.96 13.14
N THR A 173 -14.43 12.73 12.33
CA THR A 173 -14.04 13.64 11.24
C THR A 173 -14.37 13.02 9.90
N ARG A 174 -14.62 13.85 8.89
CA ARG A 174 -14.93 13.42 7.51
C ARG A 174 -14.11 14.23 6.51
N MET A 175 -13.56 13.53 5.50
CA MET A 175 -13.01 14.10 4.27
C MET A 175 -13.72 13.47 3.07
N MET A 176 -14.36 14.30 2.23
CA MET A 176 -15.14 13.81 1.09
C MET A 176 -14.26 13.34 -0.08
N ASN A 177 -13.04 13.86 -0.21
CA ASN A 177 -12.07 13.53 -1.25
C ASN A 177 -11.27 12.24 -0.98
N GLY A 178 -11.70 11.40 -0.05
CA GLY A 178 -11.15 10.07 0.16
C GLY A 178 -11.40 9.15 -1.04
N THR A 179 -10.59 8.10 -1.18
CA THR A 179 -10.70 7.15 -2.29
C THR A 179 -10.57 5.70 -1.87
N ASP A 180 -11.27 4.82 -2.59
CA ASP A 180 -11.00 3.38 -2.63
C ASP A 180 -10.23 3.06 -3.91
N VAL A 181 -9.11 2.33 -3.78
CA VAL A 181 -8.26 1.94 -4.91
C VAL A 181 -8.22 0.42 -5.04
N ASN A 182 -8.64 -0.09 -6.20
CA ASN A 182 -8.41 -1.47 -6.60
C ASN A 182 -7.01 -1.59 -7.21
N PHE A 183 -6.01 -1.82 -6.33
CA PHE A 183 -4.62 -1.96 -6.77
C PHE A 183 -4.40 -3.14 -7.70
N GLY A 184 -5.25 -4.18 -7.64
CA GLY A 184 -5.21 -5.29 -8.57
C GLY A 184 -5.59 -4.87 -9.97
N ALA A 185 -6.68 -4.14 -10.13
CA ALA A 185 -7.12 -3.61 -11.43
C ALA A 185 -6.08 -2.63 -12.00
N LEU A 186 -5.57 -1.70 -11.18
CA LEU A 186 -4.51 -0.78 -11.60
C LEU A 186 -3.26 -1.53 -12.08
N THR A 187 -2.79 -2.51 -11.30
CA THR A 187 -1.62 -3.32 -11.65
C THR A 187 -1.82 -4.04 -12.99
N ASN A 188 -2.97 -4.68 -13.17
CA ASN A 188 -3.27 -5.44 -14.39
C ASN A 188 -3.39 -4.53 -15.61
N GLN A 189 -3.92 -3.30 -15.47
CA GLN A 189 -3.97 -2.33 -16.57
C GLN A 189 -2.57 -1.83 -16.94
N LEU A 190 -1.71 -1.56 -15.94
CA LEU A 190 -0.31 -1.20 -16.18
C LEU A 190 0.45 -2.33 -16.90
N LEU A 191 0.29 -3.58 -16.44
CA LEU A 191 0.89 -4.75 -17.11
C LEU A 191 0.32 -4.95 -18.51
N GLY A 192 -0.99 -4.77 -18.70
CA GLY A 192 -1.63 -4.84 -20.02
C GLY A 192 -1.06 -3.80 -20.98
N HIS A 193 -0.85 -2.56 -20.52
CA HIS A 193 -0.17 -1.51 -21.32
C HIS A 193 1.24 -1.95 -21.73
N LEU A 194 1.99 -2.55 -20.82
CA LEU A 194 3.35 -3.01 -21.07
C LEU A 194 3.44 -4.15 -22.11
N THR A 195 2.42 -5.01 -22.20
CA THR A 195 2.43 -6.10 -23.22
C THR A 195 2.47 -5.60 -24.65
N SER A 196 2.00 -4.38 -24.89
CA SER A 196 2.02 -3.71 -26.20
C SER A 196 3.27 -2.86 -26.42
N ALA A 197 4.10 -2.67 -25.39
CA ALA A 197 5.29 -1.82 -25.48
C ALA A 197 6.48 -2.60 -26.09
N PRO A 198 7.12 -2.08 -27.18
CA PRO A 198 8.27 -2.74 -27.79
C PRO A 198 9.39 -3.01 -26.78
N GLY A 199 10.06 -4.17 -26.91
CA GLY A 199 11.17 -4.54 -26.01
C GLY A 199 10.75 -4.88 -24.59
N THR A 200 9.47 -5.17 -24.36
CA THR A 200 8.96 -5.61 -23.06
C THR A 200 8.47 -7.05 -23.10
N GLN A 201 8.83 -7.84 -22.12
CA GLN A 201 8.34 -9.20 -21.94
C GLN A 201 7.79 -9.36 -20.51
N ILE A 202 6.69 -10.11 -20.37
CA ILE A 202 6.14 -10.52 -19.06
C ILE A 202 6.08 -12.04 -19.07
N LYS A 203 6.80 -12.67 -18.14
CA LYS A 203 6.90 -14.14 -18.02
C LYS A 203 6.30 -14.60 -16.71
N TYR A 204 5.09 -15.14 -16.79
CA TYR A 204 4.42 -15.79 -15.68
C TYR A 204 4.96 -17.19 -15.44
N ARG A 205 4.61 -17.81 -14.29
CA ARG A 205 5.04 -19.16 -13.88
C ARG A 205 6.55 -19.34 -13.96
N SER A 206 7.26 -18.28 -13.62
CA SER A 206 8.71 -18.15 -13.74
C SER A 206 9.31 -17.76 -12.38
N ARG A 207 10.13 -18.64 -11.82
CA ARG A 207 10.76 -18.43 -10.52
C ARG A 207 12.20 -18.00 -10.68
N VAL A 208 12.58 -16.85 -10.14
CA VAL A 208 13.98 -16.48 -9.97
C VAL A 208 14.60 -17.38 -8.91
N THR A 209 15.68 -18.07 -9.26
CA THR A 209 16.36 -19.04 -8.42
C THR A 209 17.77 -18.61 -8.02
N ASN A 210 18.39 -17.72 -8.80
CA ASN A 210 19.71 -17.18 -8.49
C ASN A 210 19.89 -15.77 -9.08
N LEU A 211 20.78 -15.00 -8.45
CA LEU A 211 21.23 -13.66 -8.86
C LEU A 211 22.76 -13.62 -8.75
N THR A 212 23.47 -13.54 -9.86
CA THR A 212 24.92 -13.55 -9.89
C THR A 212 25.44 -12.29 -10.57
N ARG A 213 26.46 -11.67 -10.01
CA ARG A 213 27.16 -10.55 -10.66
C ARG A 213 27.82 -10.99 -11.95
N ASN A 214 27.61 -10.21 -13.02
CA ASN A 214 28.32 -10.37 -14.29
C ASN A 214 28.86 -9.01 -14.75
N GLY A 215 30.14 -8.73 -14.50
CA GLY A 215 30.69 -7.41 -14.81
C GLY A 215 29.95 -6.27 -14.11
N ALA A 216 29.32 -5.36 -14.87
CA ALA A 216 28.59 -4.20 -14.35
C ALA A 216 27.09 -4.48 -14.07
N GLY A 217 26.63 -5.70 -14.33
CA GLY A 217 25.21 -6.08 -14.20
C GLY A 217 25.02 -7.39 -13.46
N TRP A 218 23.96 -8.11 -13.84
CA TRP A 218 23.50 -9.32 -13.20
C TRP A 218 23.11 -10.39 -14.19
N THR A 219 23.43 -11.65 -13.90
CA THR A 219 22.80 -12.82 -14.52
C THR A 219 21.70 -13.32 -13.59
N VAL A 220 20.47 -13.32 -14.05
CA VAL A 220 19.29 -13.78 -13.31
C VAL A 220 18.92 -15.17 -13.81
N SER A 221 19.02 -16.18 -12.94
CA SER A 221 18.61 -17.55 -13.27
C SER A 221 17.11 -17.72 -12.99
N VAL A 222 16.37 -18.13 -14.01
CA VAL A 222 14.90 -18.26 -13.95
C VAL A 222 14.51 -19.70 -14.30
N LYS A 223 13.72 -20.31 -13.42
CA LYS A 223 13.16 -21.67 -13.60
C LYS A 223 11.68 -21.58 -13.97
N ASP A 224 11.27 -22.24 -15.04
CA ASP A 224 9.88 -22.48 -15.36
C ASP A 224 9.25 -23.45 -14.34
N VAL A 225 8.17 -23.03 -13.67
CA VAL A 225 7.49 -23.88 -12.68
C VAL A 225 6.66 -25.01 -13.28
N ASN A 226 6.39 -24.96 -14.60
CA ASN A 226 5.70 -26.03 -15.34
C ASN A 226 6.65 -27.12 -15.90
N GLY A 227 7.96 -27.05 -15.56
CA GLY A 227 8.93 -28.05 -16.00
C GLY A 227 9.69 -27.70 -17.28
N GLY A 228 9.58 -26.47 -17.80
CA GLY A 228 10.26 -25.99 -19.03
C GLY A 228 11.75 -25.73 -18.92
N GLY A 229 12.37 -26.10 -17.77
CA GLY A 229 13.82 -25.96 -17.58
C GLY A 229 14.20 -24.64 -16.88
N THR A 230 15.51 -24.32 -16.98
CA THR A 230 16.10 -23.09 -16.42
C THR A 230 16.72 -22.29 -17.58
N ARG A 231 16.56 -20.97 -17.57
CA ARG A 231 17.21 -20.03 -18.47
C ARG A 231 17.91 -18.94 -17.67
N GLU A 232 18.80 -18.22 -18.32
CA GLU A 232 19.52 -17.11 -17.74
C GLU A 232 19.23 -15.83 -18.53
N ILE A 233 19.09 -14.72 -17.80
CA ILE A 233 18.85 -13.39 -18.35
C ILE A 233 19.96 -12.48 -17.84
N ASP A 234 20.68 -11.84 -18.75
CA ASP A 234 21.66 -10.82 -18.41
C ASP A 234 20.97 -9.45 -18.36
N ALA A 235 21.10 -8.73 -17.24
CA ALA A 235 20.44 -7.44 -16.99
C ALA A 235 21.43 -6.40 -16.47
N LYS A 236 21.27 -5.15 -16.92
CA LYS A 236 22.04 -4.01 -16.36
C LYS A 236 21.54 -3.60 -14.99
N PHE A 237 20.22 -3.71 -14.79
CA PHE A 237 19.55 -3.38 -13.55
C PHE A 237 18.52 -4.45 -13.16
N VAL A 238 18.43 -4.76 -11.85
CA VAL A 238 17.43 -5.69 -11.30
C VAL A 238 16.61 -5.00 -10.21
N PHE A 239 15.28 -5.08 -10.30
CA PHE A 239 14.37 -4.66 -9.24
C PHE A 239 13.67 -5.86 -8.59
N LEU A 240 13.81 -5.99 -7.28
CA LEU A 240 13.18 -7.03 -6.47
C LEU A 240 11.87 -6.50 -5.87
N GLY A 241 10.80 -6.51 -6.67
CA GLY A 241 9.43 -6.08 -6.32
C GLY A 241 8.52 -7.22 -5.90
N ALA A 242 9.07 -8.31 -5.32
CA ALA A 242 8.39 -9.56 -5.05
C ALA A 242 7.64 -9.61 -3.69
N GLY A 243 7.22 -8.44 -3.15
CA GLY A 243 6.54 -8.37 -1.86
C GLY A 243 7.36 -9.02 -0.74
N GLY A 244 6.76 -9.90 0.06
CA GLY A 244 7.48 -10.59 1.13
C GLY A 244 8.66 -11.46 0.65
N ALA A 245 8.62 -11.94 -0.59
CA ALA A 245 9.72 -12.69 -1.18
C ALA A 245 10.92 -11.81 -1.62
N ALA A 246 10.81 -10.49 -1.58
CA ALA A 246 11.92 -9.60 -1.88
C ALA A 246 13.09 -9.78 -0.91
N LEU A 247 12.83 -10.06 0.38
CA LEU A 247 13.87 -10.28 1.37
C LEU A 247 14.78 -11.49 1.06
N PRO A 248 14.27 -12.73 0.84
CA PRO A 248 15.13 -13.84 0.47
C PRO A 248 15.84 -13.64 -0.87
N LEU A 249 15.25 -12.96 -1.84
CA LEU A 249 15.89 -12.61 -3.10
C LEU A 249 17.03 -11.59 -2.90
N LEU A 250 16.81 -10.58 -2.05
CA LEU A 250 17.84 -9.63 -1.66
C LEU A 250 19.02 -10.32 -0.95
N GLN A 251 18.74 -11.28 -0.07
CA GLN A 251 19.77 -12.10 0.57
C GLN A 251 20.53 -12.96 -0.45
N LEU A 252 19.84 -13.45 -1.48
CA LEU A 252 20.42 -14.26 -2.55
C LEU A 252 21.37 -13.45 -3.43
N SER A 253 21.10 -12.15 -3.64
CA SER A 253 21.96 -11.27 -4.43
C SER A 253 23.37 -11.08 -3.82
N GLY A 254 23.50 -11.28 -2.50
CA GLY A 254 24.78 -11.18 -1.79
C GLY A 254 25.36 -9.77 -1.69
N ILE A 255 24.62 -8.71 -2.02
CA ILE A 255 25.10 -7.32 -1.85
C ILE A 255 25.32 -7.01 -0.36
N GLU A 256 26.30 -6.15 -0.08
CA GLU A 256 26.68 -5.80 1.31
C GLU A 256 25.50 -5.16 2.07
N GLU A 257 24.71 -4.34 1.38
CA GLU A 257 23.56 -3.63 1.92
C GLU A 257 22.42 -4.58 2.36
N SER A 258 22.44 -5.84 1.91
CA SER A 258 21.48 -6.87 2.33
C SER A 258 21.72 -7.40 3.75
N LYS A 259 22.92 -7.17 4.30
CA LYS A 259 23.36 -7.79 5.55
C LYS A 259 22.61 -7.25 6.76
N GLY A 260 22.12 -8.14 7.60
CA GLY A 260 21.44 -7.79 8.86
C GLY A 260 19.94 -7.55 8.72
N PHE A 261 19.37 -7.57 7.52
CA PHE A 261 17.94 -7.56 7.33
C PHE A 261 17.31 -8.91 7.64
N GLY A 262 16.18 -8.88 8.36
CA GLY A 262 15.31 -10.03 8.63
C GLY A 262 13.86 -9.66 8.38
N GLY A 263 12.98 -10.65 8.41
CA GLY A 263 11.55 -10.48 8.24
C GLY A 263 10.76 -10.87 9.47
N PHE A 264 9.73 -10.11 9.79
CA PHE A 264 8.72 -10.44 10.79
C PHE A 264 7.37 -10.52 10.05
N PRO A 265 6.95 -11.74 9.64
CA PRO A 265 5.76 -11.91 8.83
C PRO A 265 4.49 -11.82 9.66
N VAL A 266 3.50 -11.09 9.14
CA VAL A 266 2.19 -10.90 9.73
C VAL A 266 1.13 -11.21 8.68
N SER A 267 0.20 -12.10 9.01
CA SER A 267 -0.98 -12.37 8.19
C SER A 267 -2.07 -11.32 8.45
N GLY A 268 -3.00 -11.19 7.52
CA GLY A 268 -4.20 -10.39 7.69
C GLY A 268 -5.45 -11.19 7.40
N GLN A 269 -6.53 -10.86 8.08
CA GLN A 269 -7.87 -11.40 7.83
C GLN A 269 -8.88 -10.26 7.94
N TRP A 270 -10.00 -10.40 7.21
CA TRP A 270 -11.11 -9.46 7.20
C TRP A 270 -12.42 -10.20 7.48
N LEU A 271 -13.39 -9.53 8.08
CA LEU A 271 -14.78 -9.86 7.87
C LEU A 271 -15.26 -9.13 6.61
N ARG A 272 -15.84 -9.86 5.67
CA ARG A 272 -16.36 -9.33 4.41
C ARG A 272 -17.87 -9.54 4.34
N CYS A 273 -18.59 -8.47 3.94
CA CYS A 273 -20.01 -8.49 3.66
C CYS A 273 -20.27 -8.11 2.21
N ASP A 274 -21.00 -8.95 1.49
CA ASP A 274 -21.44 -8.70 0.11
C ASP A 274 -22.97 -8.56 0.01
N ASN A 275 -23.69 -8.58 1.15
CA ASN A 275 -25.15 -8.40 1.16
C ASN A 275 -25.50 -6.97 0.71
N PRO A 276 -26.16 -6.78 -0.47
CA PRO A 276 -26.44 -5.45 -1.00
C PRO A 276 -27.35 -4.62 -0.08
N GLU A 277 -28.23 -5.29 0.72
CA GLU A 277 -29.10 -4.61 1.66
C GLU A 277 -28.34 -3.98 2.83
N VAL A 278 -27.18 -4.54 3.19
CA VAL A 278 -26.28 -3.96 4.20
C VAL A 278 -25.35 -2.94 3.54
N VAL A 279 -24.71 -3.34 2.43
CA VAL A 279 -23.67 -2.54 1.74
C VAL A 279 -24.19 -1.16 1.30
N LYS A 280 -25.44 -1.05 0.86
CA LYS A 280 -26.05 0.23 0.42
C LYS A 280 -26.06 1.31 1.53
N HIS A 281 -26.04 0.92 2.79
CA HIS A 281 -26.09 1.81 3.95
C HIS A 281 -24.71 2.24 4.48
N HIS A 282 -23.60 1.82 3.84
CA HIS A 282 -22.27 2.27 4.21
C HIS A 282 -21.47 2.64 2.97
N GLN A 283 -21.06 3.91 2.88
CA GLN A 283 -20.43 4.47 1.68
C GLN A 283 -19.12 5.19 2.03
N ALA A 284 -18.41 4.72 3.03
CA ALA A 284 -17.21 5.37 3.55
C ALA A 284 -16.14 4.35 3.96
N LYS A 285 -14.94 4.85 4.20
CA LYS A 285 -13.90 4.15 4.96
C LYS A 285 -13.81 4.79 6.33
N VAL A 286 -14.14 4.04 7.39
CA VAL A 286 -14.21 4.55 8.75
C VAL A 286 -13.16 3.89 9.63
N TYR A 287 -12.14 4.65 9.97
CA TYR A 287 -11.01 4.24 10.80
C TYR A 287 -11.20 4.68 12.25
N SER A 288 -10.77 3.85 13.19
CA SER A 288 -10.78 4.20 14.62
C SER A 288 -9.39 4.10 15.23
N GLN A 289 -9.32 4.24 16.54
CA GLN A 289 -8.06 4.03 17.27
C GLN A 289 -7.81 2.55 17.52
N ALA A 290 -6.55 2.13 17.43
CA ALA A 290 -6.15 0.84 17.94
C ALA A 290 -6.41 0.78 19.46
N ALA A 291 -6.80 -0.38 19.97
CA ALA A 291 -6.90 -0.57 21.42
C ALA A 291 -5.56 -0.30 22.09
N VAL A 292 -5.58 0.18 23.34
CA VAL A 292 -4.35 0.46 24.10
C VAL A 292 -3.50 -0.81 24.18
N GLY A 293 -2.25 -0.72 23.74
CA GLY A 293 -1.31 -1.86 23.68
C GLY A 293 -1.37 -2.69 22.40
N SER A 294 -2.32 -2.42 21.49
CA SER A 294 -2.36 -3.08 20.17
C SER A 294 -1.35 -2.46 19.19
N PRO A 295 -0.76 -3.27 18.29
CA PRO A 295 0.18 -2.75 17.32
C PRO A 295 -0.49 -1.84 16.29
N PRO A 296 0.23 -0.89 15.67
CA PRO A 296 -0.31 0.06 14.69
C PRO A 296 -1.03 -0.58 13.49
N MET A 297 -0.73 -1.84 13.18
CA MET A 297 -1.33 -2.59 12.09
C MET A 297 -2.72 -3.18 12.42
N SER A 298 -3.16 -3.08 13.66
CA SER A 298 -4.44 -3.61 14.16
C SER A 298 -5.47 -2.50 14.38
N VAL A 299 -5.33 -1.37 13.70
CA VAL A 299 -6.32 -0.29 13.72
C VAL A 299 -7.62 -0.81 13.10
N PRO A 300 -8.71 -0.93 13.87
CA PRO A 300 -9.95 -1.43 13.33
C PRO A 300 -10.60 -0.37 12.42
N HIS A 301 -11.12 -0.82 11.29
CA HIS A 301 -11.88 0.03 10.37
C HIS A 301 -12.96 -0.75 9.63
N LEU A 302 -14.04 -0.05 9.27
CA LEU A 302 -15.14 -0.55 8.46
C LEU A 302 -15.11 0.20 7.12
N ASP A 303 -14.83 -0.52 6.05
CA ASP A 303 -14.52 0.07 4.75
C ASP A 303 -15.49 -0.37 3.66
N THR A 304 -15.97 0.59 2.89
CA THR A 304 -16.49 0.32 1.55
C THR A 304 -15.34 0.01 0.60
N ARG A 305 -15.46 -1.12 -0.10
CA ARG A 305 -14.60 -1.53 -1.21
C ARG A 305 -15.37 -1.47 -2.52
N VAL A 306 -14.69 -1.03 -3.59
CA VAL A 306 -15.23 -1.08 -4.95
C VAL A 306 -14.31 -1.97 -5.78
N VAL A 307 -14.76 -3.18 -6.09
CA VAL A 307 -13.99 -4.16 -6.85
C VAL A 307 -14.84 -4.62 -8.03
N ASP A 308 -14.31 -4.46 -9.25
CA ASP A 308 -15.00 -4.80 -10.51
C ASP A 308 -16.42 -4.21 -10.60
N GLY A 309 -16.56 -2.94 -10.19
CA GLY A 309 -17.83 -2.20 -10.18
C GLY A 309 -18.81 -2.61 -9.07
N LYS A 310 -18.46 -3.58 -8.23
CA LYS A 310 -19.31 -4.05 -7.13
C LYS A 310 -18.81 -3.50 -5.80
N LYS A 311 -19.74 -3.09 -4.95
CA LYS A 311 -19.45 -2.65 -3.58
C LYS A 311 -19.53 -3.83 -2.60
N SER A 312 -18.61 -3.85 -1.65
CA SER A 312 -18.58 -4.78 -0.52
C SER A 312 -18.12 -4.02 0.72
N LEU A 313 -18.35 -4.56 1.91
CA LEU A 313 -17.77 -4.04 3.14
C LEU A 313 -16.67 -4.96 3.62
N LEU A 314 -15.59 -4.36 4.14
CA LEU A 314 -14.55 -5.06 4.88
C LEU A 314 -14.47 -4.48 6.30
N PHE A 315 -14.37 -5.36 7.30
CA PHE A 315 -14.07 -4.96 8.67
C PHE A 315 -12.84 -5.71 9.18
N GLY A 316 -11.96 -5.00 9.86
CA GLY A 316 -10.70 -5.50 10.41
C GLY A 316 -9.61 -4.42 10.36
N PRO A 317 -8.34 -4.78 10.13
CA PRO A 317 -7.81 -6.14 9.95
C PRO A 317 -7.66 -6.89 11.27
N TYR A 318 -7.77 -8.22 11.18
CA TYR A 318 -7.31 -9.14 12.22
C TYR A 318 -5.90 -9.58 11.83
N ALA A 319 -4.91 -8.99 12.48
CA ALA A 319 -3.51 -9.29 12.19
C ALA A 319 -3.09 -10.53 12.97
N GLY A 320 -2.47 -11.50 12.29
CA GLY A 320 -2.08 -12.74 12.93
C GLY A 320 -0.63 -13.11 12.70
N PHE A 321 -0.07 -13.95 13.57
CA PHE A 321 1.26 -14.50 13.37
C PHE A 321 1.26 -15.54 12.25
N THR A 322 2.30 -15.53 11.43
CA THR A 322 2.55 -16.54 10.40
C THR A 322 4.06 -16.70 10.21
N THR A 323 4.49 -17.76 9.56
CA THR A 323 5.88 -17.92 9.09
C THR A 323 5.99 -17.81 7.56
N LYS A 324 4.86 -17.65 6.87
CA LYS A 324 4.82 -17.42 5.43
C LYS A 324 5.12 -15.97 5.09
N PHE A 325 5.88 -15.74 4.05
CA PHE A 325 6.16 -14.39 3.52
C PHE A 325 5.15 -13.94 2.46
N LEU A 326 4.51 -14.88 1.79
CA LEU A 326 3.44 -14.67 0.81
C LEU A 326 2.22 -15.51 1.18
N LYS A 327 1.03 -15.10 0.73
CA LYS A 327 -0.23 -15.87 0.92
C LYS A 327 -0.09 -17.28 0.34
N HIS A 328 0.51 -17.40 -0.84
CA HIS A 328 0.83 -18.66 -1.52
C HIS A 328 2.25 -19.17 -1.22
N GLY A 329 2.91 -18.61 -0.19
CA GLY A 329 4.25 -18.99 0.26
C GLY A 329 4.26 -20.26 1.12
N SER A 330 5.45 -20.56 1.66
CA SER A 330 5.72 -21.74 2.51
C SER A 330 5.85 -21.35 3.98
N TYR A 331 5.44 -22.23 4.88
CA TYR A 331 5.74 -22.10 6.32
C TYR A 331 7.24 -22.14 6.62
N LEU A 332 8.06 -22.55 5.65
CA LEU A 332 9.52 -22.53 5.74
C LEU A 332 10.14 -21.18 5.34
N ASP A 333 9.37 -20.21 4.86
CA ASP A 333 9.92 -18.92 4.38
C ASP A 333 10.69 -18.20 5.48
N LEU A 334 10.12 -18.08 6.69
CA LEU A 334 10.79 -17.46 7.83
C LEU A 334 12.03 -18.25 8.28
N PRO A 335 11.98 -19.57 8.57
CA PRO A 335 13.16 -20.34 8.93
C PRO A 335 14.27 -20.27 7.89
N LEU A 336 13.94 -20.39 6.60
CA LEU A 336 14.90 -20.33 5.51
C LEU A 336 15.47 -18.93 5.24
N SER A 337 14.88 -17.87 5.78
CA SER A 337 15.41 -16.50 5.71
C SER A 337 16.46 -16.20 6.78
N VAL A 338 16.64 -17.08 7.78
CA VAL A 338 17.66 -16.90 8.83
C VAL A 338 19.06 -17.10 8.27
N ARG A 339 19.92 -16.12 8.51
CA ARG A 339 21.33 -16.10 8.09
C ARG A 339 22.22 -15.74 9.28
N VAL A 340 23.50 -16.04 9.21
CA VAL A 340 24.47 -15.64 10.24
C VAL A 340 24.45 -14.14 10.47
N ALA A 341 24.27 -13.34 9.41
CA ALA A 341 24.26 -11.89 9.47
C ALA A 341 23.01 -11.29 10.16
N ASN A 342 21.86 -12.00 10.16
CA ASN A 342 20.60 -11.48 10.70
C ASN A 342 20.08 -12.20 11.95
N ILE A 343 20.70 -13.31 12.37
CA ILE A 343 20.21 -14.08 13.53
C ILE A 343 20.18 -13.24 14.82
N LYS A 344 21.23 -12.42 15.06
CA LYS A 344 21.29 -11.54 16.24
C LYS A 344 20.15 -10.49 16.23
N PRO A 345 19.95 -9.70 15.16
CA PRO A 345 18.79 -8.81 15.03
C PRO A 345 17.45 -9.53 15.22
N MET A 346 17.26 -10.70 14.62
CA MET A 346 16.00 -11.45 14.73
C MET A 346 15.74 -11.92 16.16
N LEU A 347 16.75 -12.43 16.88
CA LEU A 347 16.62 -12.81 18.29
C LEU A 347 16.33 -11.61 19.21
N ALA A 348 16.97 -10.46 18.95
CA ALA A 348 16.69 -9.24 19.70
C ALA A 348 15.24 -8.79 19.52
N VAL A 349 14.75 -8.74 18.27
CA VAL A 349 13.35 -8.40 17.98
C VAL A 349 12.37 -9.41 18.58
N ALA A 350 12.66 -10.71 18.50
CA ALA A 350 11.82 -11.74 19.11
C ALA A 350 11.69 -11.55 20.63
N ARG A 351 12.80 -11.26 21.32
CA ARG A 351 12.81 -10.96 22.76
C ARG A 351 12.01 -9.68 23.09
N ASP A 352 12.28 -8.59 22.36
CA ASP A 352 11.76 -7.26 22.69
C ASP A 352 10.30 -7.06 22.22
N ASN A 353 9.77 -7.96 21.36
CA ASN A 353 8.41 -7.93 20.86
C ASN A 353 7.60 -9.19 21.19
N MET A 354 7.90 -9.84 22.31
CA MET A 354 7.20 -11.05 22.75
C MET A 354 5.69 -10.80 22.96
N ASP A 355 5.31 -9.64 23.50
CA ASP A 355 3.91 -9.29 23.72
C ASP A 355 3.17 -9.08 22.40
N LEU A 356 3.82 -8.45 21.40
CA LEU A 356 3.31 -8.38 20.04
C LEU A 356 3.10 -9.77 19.45
N THR A 357 4.06 -10.67 19.61
CA THR A 357 3.95 -12.04 19.09
C THR A 357 2.79 -12.80 19.75
N LYS A 358 2.65 -12.71 21.07
CA LYS A 358 1.51 -13.29 21.81
C LYS A 358 0.17 -12.73 21.33
N TYR A 359 0.10 -11.40 21.15
CA TYR A 359 -1.08 -10.73 20.60
C TYR A 359 -1.44 -11.30 19.22
N LEU A 360 -0.48 -11.37 18.29
CA LEU A 360 -0.71 -11.88 16.94
C LEU A 360 -1.14 -13.36 16.93
N VAL A 361 -0.63 -14.16 17.86
CA VAL A 361 -1.07 -15.57 18.03
C VAL A 361 -2.51 -15.61 18.54
N SER A 362 -2.88 -14.77 19.51
CA SER A 362 -4.25 -14.71 20.02
C SER A 362 -5.26 -14.27 18.94
N GLU A 363 -4.86 -13.34 18.07
CA GLU A 363 -5.70 -12.87 16.96
C GLU A 363 -5.99 -13.98 15.93
N VAL A 364 -5.00 -14.83 15.61
CA VAL A 364 -5.24 -16.00 14.73
C VAL A 364 -6.21 -16.99 15.33
N MET A 365 -6.19 -17.14 16.66
CA MET A 365 -7.02 -18.11 17.39
C MET A 365 -8.45 -17.61 17.66
N GLN A 366 -8.78 -16.37 17.33
CA GLN A 366 -10.13 -15.82 17.51
C GLN A 366 -11.18 -16.64 16.73
N SER A 367 -12.29 -16.93 17.41
CA SER A 367 -13.47 -17.49 16.78
C SER A 367 -14.19 -16.46 15.91
N MET A 368 -15.09 -16.92 15.03
CA MET A 368 -15.95 -16.02 14.25
C MET A 368 -16.79 -15.11 15.15
N GLU A 369 -17.31 -15.62 16.27
CA GLU A 369 -18.12 -14.83 17.22
C GLU A 369 -17.29 -13.72 17.87
N GLN A 370 -16.05 -13.97 18.29
CA GLN A 370 -15.16 -12.95 18.86
C GLN A 370 -14.87 -11.82 17.82
N ARG A 371 -14.71 -12.19 16.55
CA ARG A 371 -14.55 -11.19 15.48
C ARG A 371 -15.82 -10.36 15.26
N LEU A 372 -17.00 -11.02 15.33
CA LEU A 372 -18.28 -10.32 15.24
C LEU A 372 -18.53 -9.40 16.44
N GLU A 373 -18.12 -9.76 17.64
CA GLU A 373 -18.15 -8.86 18.80
C GLU A 373 -17.30 -7.60 18.55
N SER A 374 -16.13 -7.76 17.93
CA SER A 374 -15.30 -6.60 17.55
C SER A 374 -15.97 -5.74 16.49
N LEU A 375 -16.63 -6.35 15.49
CA LEU A 375 -17.42 -5.63 14.50
C LEU A 375 -18.60 -4.90 15.14
N ARG A 376 -19.30 -5.50 16.09
CA ARG A 376 -20.46 -4.90 16.77
C ARG A 376 -20.12 -3.66 17.61
N ARG A 377 -18.85 -3.43 17.92
CA ARG A 377 -18.40 -2.13 18.46
C ARG A 377 -18.49 -1.00 17.45
N PHE A 378 -18.40 -1.33 16.16
CA PHE A 378 -18.56 -0.40 15.03
C PHE A 378 -20.00 -0.40 14.51
N TYR A 379 -20.53 -1.55 14.22
CA TYR A 379 -21.88 -1.79 13.71
C TYR A 379 -22.65 -2.67 14.71
N PRO A 380 -23.36 -2.07 15.71
CA PRO A 380 -23.98 -2.81 16.80
C PRO A 380 -24.98 -3.88 16.35
N GLU A 381 -25.73 -3.61 15.28
CA GLU A 381 -26.76 -4.50 14.75
C GLU A 381 -26.24 -5.51 13.69
N ALA A 382 -24.93 -5.70 13.60
CA ALA A 382 -24.33 -6.65 12.65
C ALA A 382 -24.83 -8.09 12.88
N LYS A 383 -25.37 -8.71 11.83
CA LYS A 383 -25.85 -10.11 11.83
C LYS A 383 -24.78 -11.03 11.30
N ALA A 384 -24.57 -12.16 11.95
CA ALA A 384 -23.51 -13.12 11.63
C ALA A 384 -23.61 -13.67 10.20
N GLU A 385 -24.84 -13.89 9.71
CA GLU A 385 -25.11 -14.42 8.37
C GLU A 385 -24.65 -13.54 7.21
N ASP A 386 -24.46 -12.22 7.45
CA ASP A 386 -24.02 -11.28 6.42
C ASP A 386 -22.50 -11.26 6.22
N TRP A 387 -21.75 -11.86 7.12
CA TRP A 387 -20.29 -11.74 7.18
C TRP A 387 -19.58 -13.06 7.03
N ARG A 388 -18.51 -13.07 6.24
CA ARG A 388 -17.60 -14.21 6.12
C ARG A 388 -16.15 -13.80 6.32
N LEU A 389 -15.31 -14.75 6.70
CA LEU A 389 -13.87 -14.54 6.84
C LEU A 389 -13.23 -14.48 5.45
N GLU A 390 -12.47 -13.44 5.18
CA GLU A 390 -11.63 -13.28 4.00
C GLU A 390 -10.16 -13.25 4.42
N ILE A 391 -9.33 -14.11 3.80
CA ILE A 391 -7.90 -14.15 4.10
C ILE A 391 -7.20 -13.11 3.22
N ALA A 392 -6.55 -12.16 3.85
CA ALA A 392 -5.78 -11.11 3.21
C ALA A 392 -4.36 -11.56 2.81
N GLY A 393 -3.61 -10.63 2.23
CA GLY A 393 -2.19 -10.83 1.92
C GLY A 393 -1.30 -10.86 3.17
N GLN A 394 -0.07 -11.33 2.98
CA GLN A 394 0.96 -11.33 4.01
C GLN A 394 1.70 -9.97 4.02
N ARG A 395 2.16 -9.57 5.19
CA ARG A 395 3.01 -8.40 5.40
C ARG A 395 4.29 -8.85 6.09
N VAL A 396 5.44 -8.61 5.48
CA VAL A 396 6.73 -8.90 6.11
C VAL A 396 7.31 -7.59 6.62
N GLN A 397 7.20 -7.36 7.93
CA GLN A 397 7.80 -6.20 8.56
C GLN A 397 9.33 -6.36 8.61
N ILE A 398 10.02 -5.26 8.57
CA ILE A 398 11.47 -5.24 8.45
C ILE A 398 12.12 -5.39 9.82
N ILE A 399 13.03 -6.33 9.95
CA ILE A 399 13.97 -6.39 11.06
C ILE A 399 15.30 -5.81 10.57
N LYS A 400 15.83 -4.82 11.31
CA LYS A 400 17.13 -4.18 11.01
C LYS A 400 18.08 -4.35 12.19
N LYS A 401 19.38 -4.43 11.88
CA LYS A 401 20.42 -4.34 12.89
C LYS A 401 20.41 -2.96 13.55
N ASP A 402 20.50 -2.93 14.86
CA ASP A 402 20.60 -1.71 15.67
C ASP A 402 21.80 -1.78 16.61
N ALA A 403 22.57 -0.70 16.70
CA ALA A 403 23.80 -0.68 17.48
C ALA A 403 23.57 -0.80 18.99
N LYS A 404 22.42 -0.33 19.50
CA LYS A 404 22.09 -0.31 20.94
C LYS A 404 21.27 -1.53 21.35
N LYS A 405 20.25 -1.88 20.56
CA LYS A 405 19.29 -2.96 20.86
C LYS A 405 19.67 -4.30 20.25
N GLY A 406 20.69 -4.32 19.35
CA GLY A 406 21.04 -5.49 18.55
C GLY A 406 20.15 -5.67 17.31
N GLY A 407 18.87 -5.40 17.42
CA GLY A 407 17.88 -5.40 16.34
C GLY A 407 16.65 -4.59 16.70
N VAL A 408 15.98 -4.03 15.68
CA VAL A 408 14.72 -3.28 15.81
C VAL A 408 13.72 -3.73 14.75
N LEU A 409 12.44 -3.74 15.13
CA LEU A 409 11.33 -3.96 14.22
C LEU A 409 10.93 -2.61 13.62
N GLN A 410 10.99 -2.49 12.30
CA GLN A 410 10.62 -1.29 11.57
C GLN A 410 9.32 -1.51 10.80
N PHE A 411 8.38 -0.56 10.94
CA PHE A 411 7.14 -0.53 10.18
C PHE A 411 7.28 0.39 8.96
N GLY A 412 6.52 0.12 7.92
CA GLY A 412 6.56 0.86 6.67
C GLY A 412 7.36 0.15 5.58
N THR A 413 7.88 0.92 4.64
CA THR A 413 8.67 0.43 3.51
C THR A 413 10.13 0.85 3.63
N GLU A 414 11.04 0.07 3.05
CA GLU A 414 12.46 0.35 2.96
C GLU A 414 12.96 -0.01 1.57
N LEU A 415 13.54 0.97 0.89
CA LEU A 415 14.23 0.76 -0.37
C LEU A 415 15.71 0.47 -0.10
N VAL A 416 16.14 -0.75 -0.41
CA VAL A 416 17.53 -1.18 -0.29
C VAL A 416 18.12 -1.27 -1.70
N SER A 417 19.24 -0.59 -1.95
CA SER A 417 19.91 -0.61 -3.26
C SER A 417 21.37 -0.95 -3.12
N ALA A 418 21.91 -1.65 -4.12
CA ALA A 418 23.34 -1.85 -4.26
C ALA A 418 24.05 -0.49 -4.41
N GLN A 419 25.25 -0.37 -3.87
CA GLN A 419 26.03 0.88 -3.89
C GLN A 419 26.26 1.42 -5.30
N ASP A 420 26.39 0.55 -6.29
CA ASP A 420 26.56 0.92 -7.70
C ASP A 420 25.24 1.19 -8.45
N GLY A 421 24.11 1.12 -7.77
CA GLY A 421 22.78 1.37 -8.35
C GLY A 421 22.26 0.26 -9.27
N SER A 422 22.95 -0.88 -9.41
CA SER A 422 22.57 -1.94 -10.37
C SER A 422 21.49 -2.90 -9.88
N LEU A 423 21.12 -2.83 -8.59
CA LEU A 423 20.04 -3.63 -7.99
C LEU A 423 19.32 -2.80 -6.94
N ALA A 424 18.00 -2.93 -6.90
CA ALA A 424 17.19 -2.41 -5.81
C ALA A 424 16.14 -3.43 -5.36
N ALA A 425 15.81 -3.42 -4.08
CA ALA A 425 14.75 -4.22 -3.48
C ALA A 425 13.84 -3.36 -2.61
N LEU A 426 12.54 -3.60 -2.69
CA LEU A 426 11.60 -2.98 -1.77
C LEU A 426 11.20 -3.98 -0.69
N LEU A 427 11.48 -3.65 0.56
CA LEU A 427 11.10 -4.42 1.74
C LEU A 427 9.96 -3.72 2.50
N GLY A 428 9.27 -4.47 3.37
CA GLY A 428 8.27 -3.92 4.28
C GLY A 428 6.84 -3.94 3.74
N ALA A 429 6.00 -3.04 4.30
CA ALA A 429 4.56 -3.06 4.09
C ALA A 429 3.96 -1.63 4.06
N SER A 430 2.63 -1.54 4.12
CA SER A 430 1.81 -0.30 4.06
C SER A 430 2.47 0.96 4.68
N PRO A 431 2.29 2.15 4.03
CA PRO A 431 1.29 2.47 3.00
C PRO A 431 1.74 2.22 1.54
N GLY A 432 2.75 1.40 1.31
CA GLY A 432 3.47 1.21 0.06
C GLY A 432 2.67 1.34 -1.25
N ALA A 433 1.52 0.65 -1.39
CA ALA A 433 0.76 0.68 -2.64
C ALA A 433 0.24 2.08 -3.01
N SER A 434 -0.24 2.86 -2.05
CA SER A 434 -0.74 4.23 -2.28
C SER A 434 0.36 5.23 -2.63
N VAL A 435 1.58 4.99 -2.13
CA VAL A 435 2.74 5.88 -2.32
C VAL A 435 3.78 5.27 -3.26
N THR A 436 3.38 4.28 -4.06
CA THR A 436 4.26 3.54 -4.97
C THR A 436 5.07 4.45 -5.87
N VAL A 437 4.45 5.50 -6.41
CA VAL A 437 5.10 6.40 -7.37
C VAL A 437 6.24 7.16 -6.70
N SER A 438 6.03 7.71 -5.50
CA SER A 438 7.10 8.39 -4.74
C SER A 438 8.27 7.45 -4.44
N ILE A 439 7.99 6.19 -4.10
CA ILE A 439 9.03 5.16 -3.88
C ILE A 439 9.80 4.89 -5.18
N MET A 440 9.12 4.81 -6.32
CA MET A 440 9.78 4.59 -7.62
C MET A 440 10.60 5.80 -8.04
N LEU A 441 10.16 7.03 -7.75
CA LEU A 441 10.96 8.22 -7.99
C LEU A 441 12.22 8.24 -7.13
N GLU A 442 12.13 7.88 -5.84
CA GLU A 442 13.31 7.70 -4.97
C GLU A 442 14.26 6.63 -5.54
N LEU A 443 13.72 5.51 -6.05
CA LEU A 443 14.51 4.47 -6.69
C LEU A 443 15.26 5.01 -7.91
N LEU A 444 14.60 5.79 -8.78
CA LEU A 444 15.24 6.38 -9.95
C LEU A 444 16.37 7.33 -9.54
N GLU A 445 16.16 8.15 -8.53
CA GLU A 445 17.18 9.07 -8.01
C GLU A 445 18.40 8.34 -7.43
N ARG A 446 18.19 7.17 -6.79
CA ARG A 446 19.28 6.36 -6.21
C ARG A 446 20.03 5.53 -7.25
N CYS A 447 19.29 4.90 -8.18
CA CYS A 447 19.86 3.92 -9.10
C CYS A 447 20.24 4.51 -10.47
N PHE A 448 19.63 5.63 -10.86
CA PHE A 448 19.85 6.31 -12.14
C PHE A 448 20.08 7.82 -11.98
N PRO A 449 20.96 8.26 -11.05
CA PRO A 449 21.12 9.67 -10.69
C PRO A 449 21.51 10.59 -11.86
N GLU A 450 22.32 10.12 -12.78
CA GLU A 450 22.71 10.86 -13.99
C GLU A 450 21.51 11.07 -14.92
N LYS A 451 20.80 9.98 -15.26
CA LYS A 451 19.66 10.04 -16.17
C LYS A 451 18.51 10.90 -15.63
N THR A 452 18.23 10.84 -14.33
CA THR A 452 17.19 11.66 -13.70
C THR A 452 17.48 13.15 -13.76
N ARG A 453 18.75 13.55 -13.78
CA ARG A 453 19.17 14.95 -13.85
C ARG A 453 19.35 15.46 -15.27
N THR A 454 19.46 14.58 -16.25
CA THR A 454 19.78 14.92 -17.64
C THR A 454 18.70 14.43 -18.60
N GLU A 455 18.83 13.21 -19.13
CA GLU A 455 17.98 12.65 -20.19
C GLU A 455 16.49 12.60 -19.81
N TRP A 456 16.18 12.28 -18.55
CA TRP A 456 14.81 12.09 -18.06
C TRP A 456 14.21 13.34 -17.38
N ALA A 457 15.02 14.39 -17.12
CA ALA A 457 14.60 15.54 -16.34
C ALA A 457 13.30 16.19 -16.88
N THR A 458 13.31 16.56 -18.16
CA THR A 458 12.16 17.22 -18.79
C THR A 458 10.90 16.33 -18.76
N LYS A 459 11.07 15.02 -19.00
CA LYS A 459 9.93 14.09 -18.97
C LYS A 459 9.40 13.86 -17.55
N LEU A 460 10.28 13.84 -16.57
CA LEU A 460 9.89 13.79 -15.16
C LEU A 460 9.10 15.04 -14.74
N GLU A 461 9.50 16.24 -15.20
CA GLU A 461 8.76 17.49 -14.95
C GLU A 461 7.38 17.50 -15.64
N GLU A 462 7.28 16.93 -16.85
CA GLU A 462 5.99 16.76 -17.56
C GLU A 462 5.04 15.85 -16.77
N ILE A 463 5.54 14.71 -16.28
CA ILE A 463 4.73 13.72 -15.56
C ILE A 463 4.40 14.23 -14.15
N PHE A 464 5.36 14.90 -13.50
CA PHE A 464 5.28 15.32 -12.10
C PHE A 464 5.53 16.84 -11.97
N PRO A 465 4.57 17.67 -12.35
CA PRO A 465 4.71 19.13 -12.27
C PRO A 465 4.89 19.65 -10.83
N ALA A 466 4.57 18.84 -9.83
CA ALA A 466 4.82 19.16 -8.42
C ALA A 466 5.24 17.91 -7.63
N ARG A 467 6.34 18.03 -6.88
CA ARG A 467 6.87 17.01 -5.98
C ARG A 467 6.43 17.30 -4.55
N GLU A 468 6.59 16.31 -3.66
CA GLU A 468 6.08 16.29 -2.28
C GLU A 468 6.37 17.60 -1.52
N LYS A 469 7.63 18.05 -1.48
CA LYS A 469 8.04 19.24 -0.72
C LYS A 469 7.34 20.53 -1.19
N ILE A 470 7.08 20.65 -2.49
CA ILE A 470 6.37 21.80 -3.05
C ILE A 470 4.88 21.70 -2.68
N LEU A 471 4.29 20.51 -2.81
CA LEU A 471 2.90 20.25 -2.43
C LEU A 471 2.63 20.46 -0.93
N GLU A 472 3.64 20.23 -0.07
CA GLU A 472 3.54 20.49 1.38
C GLU A 472 3.42 21.97 1.72
N THR A 473 3.96 22.88 0.89
CA THR A 473 4.13 24.28 1.23
C THR A 473 3.41 25.28 0.33
N ASP A 474 3.07 24.88 -0.90
CA ASP A 474 2.40 25.72 -1.91
C ASP A 474 0.91 25.34 -2.04
N ALA A 475 0.06 25.99 -1.24
CA ALA A 475 -1.37 25.72 -1.23
C ALA A 475 -2.05 25.96 -2.60
N PRO A 476 -1.85 27.09 -3.31
CA PRO A 476 -2.43 27.31 -4.62
C PRO A 476 -2.03 26.26 -5.66
N LEU A 477 -0.76 25.83 -5.63
CA LEU A 477 -0.28 24.79 -6.53
C LEU A 477 -0.89 23.43 -6.18
N TYR A 478 -0.95 23.08 -4.88
CA TYR A 478 -1.58 21.85 -4.40
C TYR A 478 -3.03 21.76 -4.88
N GLU A 479 -3.84 22.80 -4.65
CA GLU A 479 -5.26 22.83 -5.02
C GLU A 479 -5.44 22.67 -6.55
N ARG A 480 -4.63 23.36 -7.34
CA ARG A 480 -4.66 23.24 -8.81
C ARG A 480 -4.31 21.84 -9.29
N ILE A 481 -3.21 21.25 -8.79
CA ILE A 481 -2.76 19.91 -9.19
C ILE A 481 -3.76 18.86 -8.74
N SER A 482 -4.26 18.94 -7.51
CA SER A 482 -5.25 18.01 -6.99
C SER A 482 -6.54 18.03 -7.82
N ALA A 483 -7.06 19.23 -8.16
CA ALA A 483 -8.24 19.37 -9.00
C ALA A 483 -8.05 18.77 -10.40
N GLN A 484 -6.90 19.03 -11.04
CA GLN A 484 -6.56 18.47 -12.35
C GLN A 484 -6.42 16.94 -12.34
N ASN A 485 -5.88 16.38 -11.23
CA ASN A 485 -5.77 14.94 -11.05
C ASN A 485 -7.15 14.33 -10.84
N ASP A 486 -7.99 14.94 -10.00
CA ASP A 486 -9.33 14.45 -9.67
C ASP A 486 -10.24 14.45 -10.91
N GLU A 487 -10.13 15.47 -11.77
CA GLU A 487 -10.83 15.51 -13.06
C GLU A 487 -10.37 14.38 -13.98
N ALA A 488 -9.06 14.23 -14.18
CA ALA A 488 -8.50 13.20 -15.06
C ALA A 488 -8.77 11.76 -14.58
N LEU A 489 -8.89 11.58 -13.26
CA LEU A 489 -9.21 10.31 -12.62
C LEU A 489 -10.71 10.11 -12.38
N GLU A 490 -11.54 10.98 -12.94
CA GLU A 490 -13.01 10.91 -12.82
C GLU A 490 -13.51 10.91 -11.35
N LEU A 491 -12.77 11.55 -10.42
CA LEU A 491 -13.10 11.55 -8.98
C LEU A 491 -14.13 12.62 -8.61
N VAL A 492 -14.34 13.62 -9.45
CA VAL A 492 -15.40 14.61 -9.34
C VAL A 492 -16.62 14.19 -10.14
N GLU A 493 -17.82 14.42 -9.61
CA GLU A 493 -19.03 14.27 -10.41
C GLU A 493 -19.03 15.35 -11.50
N LYS A 494 -19.21 14.94 -12.77
CA LYS A 494 -19.49 15.90 -13.84
C LYS A 494 -20.78 16.61 -13.45
N SER A 495 -20.71 17.90 -13.14
CA SER A 495 -21.90 18.70 -12.90
C SER A 495 -22.80 18.52 -14.14
N SER A 496 -24.05 18.11 -13.90
CA SER A 496 -25.11 17.97 -14.92
C SER A 496 -25.55 19.35 -15.45
N GLN A 497 -24.63 20.08 -16.07
CA GLN A 497 -24.87 21.39 -16.71
C GLN A 497 -24.75 21.33 -18.24
N GLU A 498 -25.19 20.23 -18.86
CA GLU A 498 -25.39 20.20 -20.31
C GLU A 498 -26.74 19.56 -20.67
N HIS A 499 -27.85 19.98 -20.03
CA HIS A 499 -29.19 19.73 -20.57
C HIS A 499 -30.09 20.92 -20.33
N SER A 500 -29.74 22.07 -20.93
CA SER A 500 -30.72 23.11 -21.20
C SER A 500 -30.24 24.03 -22.34
N PHE A 501 -30.15 23.49 -23.55
CA PHE A 501 -30.29 24.25 -24.81
C PHE A 501 -30.68 23.23 -25.89
N ALA A 502 -31.99 22.96 -26.02
CA ALA A 502 -32.63 22.54 -27.23
C ALA A 502 -34.06 23.09 -27.23
#